data_db06ef5b5906ff4b87762b5425d3c042
#
_entry.id   db06ef5b5906ff4b87762b5425d3c042
#
_cell.length_a   1.000
_cell.length_b   1.000
_cell.length_c   1.000
_cell.angle_alpha   90.00
_cell.angle_beta   90.00
_cell.angle_gamma   90.00
#
_symmetry.space_group_name_H-M   'P 1'
#
loop_
_entity.id
_entity.type
_entity.pdbx_description
1 polymer ?
#
loop_
_entity_poly.entity_id
_entity_poly.type
_entity_poly.pdbx_seq_one_letter_code
_entity_poly.pdbx_strand_id
1 'polypeptide(L)'
;FTPQPSASLAEGRVMAQVKRKDVLLSYPYESMDPFLQLIKEAASDPDVMTIKITIYRLAKKARLVEYLCAAAENGKEVTALIELRARFDEQNNIDWSERMEEAGCRVIYGFGGYKVHSKLCLITYRNKNEIRYITQVGTGNYNEKTAKMYTDYSLMTANQEIGEDAAVFFKNMSISNLDGVYDHLIVSPTSLKQKVLALMDEEIAKGENGRIIMKMNSVTDMDFIRKTAE
;
A
#
# COMPACT_ATOMS: atom_id res chain seq x y z
N PHE A 1 -21.00 -2.40 -13.13
CA PHE A 1 -20.12 -3.58 -12.95
C PHE A 1 -20.07 -3.96 -11.48
N THR A 2 -20.31 -5.23 -11.15
CA THR A 2 -20.24 -5.74 -9.78
C THR A 2 -18.94 -6.54 -9.65
N PRO A 3 -18.01 -6.13 -8.74
CA PRO A 3 -16.79 -6.89 -8.52
C PRO A 3 -17.09 -8.31 -8.08
N GLN A 4 -16.31 -9.26 -8.57
CA GLN A 4 -16.43 -10.65 -8.18
C GLN A 4 -15.63 -10.95 -6.91
N PRO A 5 -15.98 -12.00 -6.15
CA PRO A 5 -15.11 -12.52 -5.11
C PRO A 5 -13.75 -12.93 -5.69
N SER A 6 -12.68 -12.76 -4.91
CA SER A 6 -11.35 -13.15 -5.38
C SER A 6 -11.24 -14.68 -5.55
N ALA A 7 -10.81 -15.09 -6.72
CA ALA A 7 -10.50 -16.50 -7.00
C ALA A 7 -9.28 -17.00 -6.19
N SER A 8 -8.46 -16.08 -5.68
CA SER A 8 -7.27 -16.38 -4.88
C SER A 8 -7.58 -16.68 -3.42
N LEU A 9 -8.80 -16.40 -2.96
CA LEU A 9 -9.22 -16.55 -1.56
C LEU A 9 -10.34 -17.59 -1.44
N ALA A 10 -10.19 -18.49 -0.47
CA ALA A 10 -11.25 -19.39 -0.02
C ALA A 10 -12.07 -18.73 1.11
N GLU A 11 -13.12 -19.41 1.55
CA GLU A 11 -13.82 -19.02 2.77
C GLU A 11 -12.90 -19.07 3.99
N GLY A 12 -13.13 -18.18 4.97
CA GLY A 12 -12.38 -18.11 6.20
C GLY A 12 -11.55 -16.82 6.36
N ARG A 13 -10.70 -16.81 7.37
CA ARG A 13 -9.89 -15.63 7.71
C ARG A 13 -8.88 -15.29 6.60
N VAL A 14 -8.93 -14.08 6.11
CA VAL A 14 -8.01 -13.57 5.08
C VAL A 14 -6.56 -13.55 5.58
N MET A 15 -6.35 -13.09 6.82
CA MET A 15 -5.02 -13.05 7.43
C MET A 15 -4.37 -14.44 7.48
N ALA A 16 -5.13 -15.49 7.79
CA ALA A 16 -4.62 -16.85 7.81
C ALA A 16 -4.24 -17.37 6.42
N GLN A 17 -4.93 -16.91 5.38
CA GLN A 17 -4.63 -17.28 3.99
C GLN A 17 -3.41 -16.54 3.48
N VAL A 18 -3.28 -15.23 3.74
CA VAL A 18 -2.10 -14.43 3.37
C VAL A 18 -0.83 -14.94 4.04
N LYS A 19 -0.91 -15.43 5.27
CA LYS A 19 0.23 -16.09 5.96
C LYS A 19 0.75 -17.35 5.24
N ARG A 20 -0.04 -17.94 4.35
CA ARG A 20 0.32 -19.20 3.65
C ARG A 20 0.69 -19.00 2.19
N LYS A 21 0.11 -18.00 1.54
CA LYS A 21 0.36 -17.69 0.12
C LYS A 21 0.06 -16.23 -0.17
N ASP A 22 0.72 -15.71 -1.16
CA ASP A 22 0.46 -14.38 -1.69
C ASP A 22 -0.96 -14.31 -2.28
N VAL A 23 -1.60 -13.15 -2.08
CA VAL A 23 -2.92 -12.85 -2.64
C VAL A 23 -2.83 -11.58 -3.47
N LEU A 24 -3.04 -11.71 -4.77
CA LEU A 24 -3.10 -10.58 -5.69
C LEU A 24 -4.55 -10.32 -6.07
N LEU A 25 -5.03 -9.11 -5.81
CA LEU A 25 -6.35 -8.64 -6.22
C LEU A 25 -6.23 -7.73 -7.44
N SER A 26 -7.14 -7.89 -8.40
CA SER A 26 -7.23 -7.09 -9.61
C SER A 26 -8.51 -6.25 -9.60
N TYR A 27 -8.40 -4.97 -9.28
CA TYR A 27 -9.52 -4.02 -9.35
C TYR A 27 -9.78 -3.57 -10.79
N PRO A 28 -11.00 -3.22 -11.18
CA PRO A 28 -12.27 -3.29 -10.44
C PRO A 28 -12.95 -4.66 -10.53
N TYR A 29 -12.29 -5.65 -11.11
CA TYR A 29 -12.86 -6.97 -11.38
C TYR A 29 -13.09 -7.77 -10.10
N GLU A 30 -12.18 -7.67 -9.17
CA GLU A 30 -12.28 -8.20 -7.81
C GLU A 30 -12.55 -7.08 -6.80
N SER A 31 -13.15 -7.44 -5.65
CA SER A 31 -13.48 -6.49 -4.58
C SER A 31 -12.24 -6.08 -3.76
N MET A 32 -12.25 -4.86 -3.25
CA MET A 32 -11.32 -4.40 -2.22
C MET A 32 -11.63 -4.99 -0.83
N ASP A 33 -12.79 -5.63 -0.65
CA ASP A 33 -13.23 -6.17 0.64
C ASP A 33 -12.22 -7.11 1.32
N PRO A 34 -11.48 -7.98 0.60
CA PRO A 34 -10.46 -8.81 1.24
C PRO A 34 -9.36 -8.01 1.96
N PHE A 35 -8.91 -6.89 1.39
CA PHE A 35 -7.96 -6.02 2.08
C PHE A 35 -8.58 -5.38 3.33
N LEU A 36 -9.80 -4.88 3.23
CA LEU A 36 -10.50 -4.32 4.38
C LEU A 36 -10.74 -5.38 5.47
N GLN A 37 -11.06 -6.60 5.08
CA GLN A 37 -11.21 -7.73 6.01
C GLN A 37 -9.89 -8.07 6.69
N LEU A 38 -8.75 -8.04 5.97
CA LEU A 38 -7.43 -8.22 6.55
C LEU A 38 -7.16 -7.21 7.66
N ILE A 39 -7.46 -5.92 7.43
CA ILE A 39 -7.27 -4.88 8.46
C ILE A 39 -8.23 -5.06 9.63
N LYS A 40 -9.49 -5.41 9.37
CA LYS A 40 -10.47 -5.74 10.41
C LYS A 40 -10.02 -6.91 11.29
N GLU A 41 -9.50 -7.96 10.68
CA GLU A 41 -8.97 -9.10 11.42
C GLU A 41 -7.72 -8.73 12.23
N ALA A 42 -6.80 -7.94 11.65
CA ALA A 42 -5.62 -7.45 12.34
C ALA A 42 -5.96 -6.57 13.54
N ALA A 43 -7.03 -5.77 13.47
CA ALA A 43 -7.48 -4.91 14.56
C ALA A 43 -7.87 -5.69 15.82
N SER A 44 -8.37 -6.92 15.68
CA SER A 44 -8.82 -7.76 16.79
C SER A 44 -7.89 -8.94 17.12
N ASP A 45 -6.88 -9.21 16.28
CA ASP A 45 -5.96 -10.34 16.48
C ASP A 45 -4.99 -10.02 17.62
N PRO A 46 -4.92 -10.85 18.70
CA PRO A 46 -4.07 -10.58 19.86
C PRO A 46 -2.58 -10.61 19.54
N ASP A 47 -2.17 -11.31 18.48
CA ASP A 47 -0.76 -11.40 18.08
C ASP A 47 -0.31 -10.18 17.26
N VAL A 48 -1.24 -9.39 16.71
CA VAL A 48 -0.90 -8.16 15.98
C VAL A 48 -0.46 -7.07 16.95
N MET A 49 0.69 -6.49 16.67
CA MET A 49 1.33 -5.44 17.48
C MET A 49 1.15 -4.06 16.85
N THR A 50 1.43 -3.94 15.57
CA THR A 50 1.38 -2.65 14.86
C THR A 50 0.70 -2.75 13.52
N ILE A 51 0.04 -1.65 13.09
CA ILE A 51 -0.45 -1.45 11.74
C ILE A 51 0.06 -0.09 11.26
N LYS A 52 0.82 -0.08 10.16
CA LYS A 52 1.34 1.15 9.55
C LYS A 52 0.85 1.25 8.11
N ILE A 53 0.38 2.43 7.72
CA ILE A 53 -0.25 2.62 6.41
C ILE A 53 0.02 4.00 5.84
N THR A 54 0.18 4.08 4.51
CA THR A 54 0.18 5.35 3.78
C THR A 54 -1.21 5.66 3.26
N ILE A 55 -1.65 6.91 3.35
CA ILE A 55 -2.99 7.34 2.92
C ILE A 55 -2.85 8.56 2.02
N TYR A 56 -3.27 8.44 0.76
CA TYR A 56 -3.35 9.57 -0.16
C TYR A 56 -4.77 10.12 -0.26
N ARG A 57 -5.76 9.25 -0.45
CA ARG A 57 -7.15 9.64 -0.66
C ARG A 57 -8.09 8.60 -0.06
N LEU A 58 -9.02 9.06 0.77
CA LEU A 58 -10.02 8.24 1.43
C LEU A 58 -11.43 8.52 0.88
N ALA A 59 -12.32 7.55 1.01
CA ALA A 59 -13.75 7.75 0.78
C ALA A 59 -14.36 8.57 1.92
N LYS A 60 -15.49 9.27 1.66
CA LYS A 60 -16.23 10.01 2.71
C LYS A 60 -16.73 9.10 3.85
N LYS A 61 -17.01 7.83 3.53
CA LYS A 61 -17.29 6.78 4.51
C LYS A 61 -16.23 5.70 4.31
N ALA A 62 -15.15 5.76 5.07
CA ALA A 62 -13.99 4.89 4.90
C ALA A 62 -13.97 3.83 6.00
N ARG A 63 -14.47 2.62 5.71
CA ARG A 63 -14.38 1.46 6.62
C ARG A 63 -12.94 1.20 7.06
N LEU A 64 -11.97 1.47 6.20
CA LEU A 64 -10.56 1.36 6.54
C LEU A 64 -10.21 2.17 7.79
N VAL A 65 -10.62 3.45 7.85
CA VAL A 65 -10.32 4.30 9.01
C VAL A 65 -11.02 3.79 10.27
N GLU A 66 -12.27 3.33 10.16
CA GLU A 66 -12.98 2.73 11.28
C GLU A 66 -12.22 1.52 11.86
N TYR A 67 -11.66 0.66 10.99
CA TYR A 67 -10.87 -0.49 11.43
C TYR A 67 -9.51 -0.10 12.01
N LEU A 68 -8.87 0.96 11.49
CA LEU A 68 -7.62 1.48 12.06
C LEU A 68 -7.86 2.10 13.44
N CYS A 69 -8.94 2.86 13.60
CA CYS A 69 -9.35 3.39 14.91
C CYS A 69 -9.63 2.26 15.90
N ALA A 70 -10.41 1.25 15.49
CA ALA A 70 -10.68 0.08 16.33
C ALA A 70 -9.39 -0.67 16.70
N ALA A 71 -8.41 -0.75 15.81
CA ALA A 71 -7.10 -1.34 16.13
C ALA A 71 -6.38 -0.56 17.24
N ALA A 72 -6.35 0.77 17.15
CA ALA A 72 -5.74 1.62 18.18
C ALA A 72 -6.49 1.51 19.53
N GLU A 73 -7.81 1.54 19.51
CA GLU A 73 -8.67 1.35 20.68
C GLU A 73 -8.46 -0.05 21.31
N ASN A 74 -8.10 -1.07 20.52
CA ASN A 74 -7.73 -2.40 20.98
C ASN A 74 -6.25 -2.52 21.42
N GLY A 75 -5.53 -1.41 21.56
CA GLY A 75 -4.16 -1.36 22.06
C GLY A 75 -3.07 -1.67 21.04
N LYS A 76 -3.37 -1.66 19.72
CA LYS A 76 -2.37 -1.77 18.67
C LYS A 76 -1.68 -0.42 18.44
N GLU A 77 -0.40 -0.42 18.12
CA GLU A 77 0.26 0.78 17.62
C GLU A 77 -0.14 1.01 16.16
N VAL A 78 -0.95 2.02 15.90
CA VAL A 78 -1.38 2.38 14.55
C VAL A 78 -0.70 3.66 14.12
N THR A 79 -0.01 3.63 12.97
CA THR A 79 0.63 4.79 12.36
C THR A 79 0.09 5.00 10.94
N ALA A 80 -0.44 6.18 10.68
CA ALA A 80 -0.90 6.59 9.35
C ALA A 80 -0.05 7.75 8.82
N LEU A 81 0.56 7.55 7.66
CA LEU A 81 1.23 8.61 6.90
C LEU A 81 0.23 9.17 5.89
N ILE A 82 -0.26 10.40 6.12
CA ILE A 82 -1.39 10.99 5.38
C ILE A 82 -0.93 12.16 4.51
N GLU A 83 -1.38 12.17 3.24
CA GLU A 83 -1.25 13.32 2.34
C GLU A 83 -2.40 14.30 2.57
N LEU A 84 -2.12 15.46 3.14
CA LEU A 84 -3.12 16.51 3.34
C LEU A 84 -3.48 17.25 2.06
N ARG A 85 -2.54 17.36 1.10
CA ARG A 85 -2.72 18.06 -0.17
C ARG A 85 -3.29 17.17 -1.28
N ALA A 86 -4.14 16.21 -0.90
CA ALA A 86 -4.85 15.37 -1.85
C ALA A 86 -5.90 16.21 -2.59
N ARG A 87 -5.63 16.55 -3.85
CA ARG A 87 -6.44 17.44 -4.67
C ARG A 87 -7.93 17.06 -4.64
N PHE A 88 -8.80 17.98 -4.24
CA PHE A 88 -10.26 17.85 -4.05
C PHE A 88 -10.73 17.01 -2.83
N ASP A 89 -9.81 16.51 -1.99
CA ASP A 89 -10.17 15.68 -0.83
C ASP A 89 -9.47 16.18 0.46
N GLU A 90 -8.94 17.42 0.47
CA GLU A 90 -8.17 17.96 1.58
C GLU A 90 -8.97 17.95 2.88
N GLN A 91 -10.20 18.49 2.87
CA GLN A 91 -11.04 18.54 4.07
C GLN A 91 -11.38 17.15 4.59
N ASN A 92 -11.73 16.22 3.69
CA ASN A 92 -12.04 14.84 4.06
C ASN A 92 -10.82 14.12 4.71
N ASN A 93 -9.61 14.40 4.23
CA ASN A 93 -8.41 13.81 4.83
C ASN A 93 -8.10 14.45 6.19
N ILE A 94 -8.39 15.74 6.38
CA ILE A 94 -8.26 16.42 7.68
C ILE A 94 -9.22 15.79 8.69
N ASP A 95 -10.52 15.72 8.37
CA ASP A 95 -11.55 15.17 9.24
C ASP A 95 -11.20 13.72 9.69
N TRP A 96 -10.70 12.91 8.76
CA TRP A 96 -10.27 11.55 9.08
C TRP A 96 -8.98 11.50 9.91
N SER A 97 -8.03 12.41 9.68
CA SER A 97 -6.81 12.46 10.51
C SER A 97 -7.11 12.81 11.95
N GLU A 98 -8.01 13.79 12.19
CA GLU A 98 -8.49 14.16 13.53
C GLU A 98 -9.17 12.96 14.22
N ARG A 99 -10.05 12.26 13.51
CA ARG A 99 -10.72 11.06 14.04
C ARG A 99 -9.74 9.94 14.41
N MET A 100 -8.67 9.76 13.62
CA MET A 100 -7.64 8.77 13.91
C MET A 100 -6.80 9.17 15.14
N GLU A 101 -6.43 10.44 15.26
CA GLU A 101 -5.69 10.96 16.43
C GLU A 101 -6.52 10.81 17.71
N GLU A 102 -7.83 11.13 17.68
CA GLU A 102 -8.77 10.92 18.80
C GLU A 102 -8.83 9.45 19.23
N ALA A 103 -8.73 8.50 18.29
CA ALA A 103 -8.71 7.06 18.59
C ALA A 103 -7.35 6.55 19.12
N GLY A 104 -6.33 7.41 19.16
CA GLY A 104 -4.98 7.06 19.61
C GLY A 104 -4.04 6.61 18.49
N CYS A 105 -4.39 6.80 17.22
CA CYS A 105 -3.47 6.57 16.13
C CYS A 105 -2.40 7.67 16.07
N ARG A 106 -1.18 7.30 15.71
CA ARG A 106 -0.13 8.26 15.34
C ARG A 106 -0.32 8.68 13.90
N VAL A 107 -0.61 9.96 13.67
CA VAL A 107 -0.69 10.53 12.33
C VAL A 107 0.60 11.27 12.00
N ILE A 108 1.16 10.97 10.82
CA ILE A 108 2.33 11.66 10.25
C ILE A 108 1.82 12.33 8.98
N TYR A 109 1.99 13.63 8.91
CA TYR A 109 1.65 14.41 7.72
C TYR A 109 2.82 14.41 6.72
N GLY A 110 2.47 14.47 5.44
CA GLY A 110 3.45 14.38 4.37
C GLY A 110 4.52 15.47 4.38
N PHE A 111 5.49 15.35 3.49
CA PHE A 111 6.72 16.15 3.49
C PHE A 111 6.60 17.36 2.57
N GLY A 112 7.36 18.42 2.90
CA GLY A 112 7.50 19.58 2.00
C GLY A 112 8.15 19.19 0.67
N GLY A 113 7.52 19.57 -0.46
CA GLY A 113 8.04 19.28 -1.80
C GLY A 113 7.70 17.92 -2.39
N TYR A 114 7.25 16.95 -1.60
CA TYR A 114 6.85 15.62 -2.06
C TYR A 114 5.42 15.28 -1.65
N LYS A 115 4.78 14.41 -2.43
CA LYS A 115 3.46 13.87 -2.10
C LYS A 115 3.58 12.44 -1.58
N VAL A 116 2.80 12.10 -0.56
CA VAL A 116 2.62 10.72 -0.12
C VAL A 116 1.68 10.03 -1.11
N HIS A 117 2.24 9.42 -2.14
CA HIS A 117 1.45 8.75 -3.19
C HIS A 117 1.58 7.23 -3.18
N SER A 118 2.44 6.66 -2.36
CA SER A 118 2.57 5.22 -2.15
C SER A 118 1.29 4.60 -1.59
N LYS A 119 1.08 3.32 -1.87
CA LYS A 119 -0.01 2.51 -1.32
C LYS A 119 0.64 1.31 -0.66
N LEU A 120 1.01 1.50 0.60
CA LEU A 120 1.73 0.53 1.40
C LEU A 120 1.06 0.40 2.77
N CYS A 121 0.78 -0.83 3.17
CA CYS A 121 0.31 -1.16 4.51
C CYS A 121 1.16 -2.28 5.08
N LEU A 122 1.61 -2.12 6.31
CA LEU A 122 2.42 -3.10 7.04
C LEU A 122 1.72 -3.49 8.34
N ILE A 123 1.46 -4.78 8.50
CA ILE A 123 0.98 -5.39 9.74
C ILE A 123 2.15 -6.15 10.36
N THR A 124 2.53 -5.79 11.59
CA THR A 124 3.54 -6.52 12.36
C THR A 124 2.86 -7.38 13.40
N TYR A 125 3.17 -8.65 13.43
CA TYR A 125 2.59 -9.59 14.38
C TYR A 125 3.64 -10.51 15.00
N ARG A 126 3.32 -11.04 16.18
CA ARG A 126 4.12 -12.04 16.88
C ARG A 126 3.71 -13.42 16.40
N ASN A 127 4.69 -14.22 16.05
CA ASN A 127 4.49 -15.65 15.81
C ASN A 127 5.45 -16.42 16.72
N LYS A 128 4.93 -16.98 17.83
CA LYS A 128 5.75 -17.53 18.92
C LYS A 128 6.71 -16.44 19.46
N ASN A 129 8.01 -16.65 19.28
CA ASN A 129 9.05 -15.71 19.73
C ASN A 129 9.64 -14.85 18.62
N GLU A 130 9.02 -14.87 17.42
CA GLU A 130 9.52 -14.13 16.25
C GLU A 130 8.55 -13.01 15.86
N ILE A 131 9.12 -11.92 15.37
CA ILE A 131 8.36 -10.85 14.71
C ILE A 131 8.18 -11.23 13.25
N ARG A 132 6.95 -11.14 12.77
CA ARG A 132 6.58 -11.44 11.38
C ARG A 132 5.77 -10.30 10.79
N TYR A 133 5.75 -10.24 9.48
CA TYR A 133 5.11 -9.18 8.70
C TYR A 133 4.07 -9.73 7.75
N ILE A 134 3.01 -8.96 7.56
CA ILE A 134 2.16 -9.00 6.38
C ILE A 134 2.20 -7.61 5.75
N THR A 135 2.53 -7.57 4.48
CA THR A 135 2.63 -6.32 3.72
C THR A 135 1.59 -6.32 2.62
N GLN A 136 0.88 -5.20 2.46
CA GLN A 136 0.09 -4.95 1.27
C GLN A 136 0.74 -3.82 0.48
N VAL A 137 0.94 -4.05 -0.82
CA VAL A 137 1.44 -3.07 -1.79
C VAL A 137 0.42 -2.94 -2.91
N GLY A 138 0.07 -1.71 -3.27
CA GLY A 138 -0.94 -1.47 -4.30
C GLY A 138 -0.58 -0.35 -5.26
N THR A 139 -1.24 -0.35 -6.42
CA THR A 139 -1.19 0.74 -7.40
C THR A 139 -2.32 1.75 -7.19
N GLY A 140 -3.46 1.32 -6.64
CA GLY A 140 -4.66 2.11 -6.40
C GLY A 140 -4.80 2.65 -4.98
N ASN A 141 -5.49 3.77 -4.83
CA ASN A 141 -5.77 4.36 -3.52
C ASN A 141 -6.66 3.47 -2.66
N TYR A 142 -6.54 3.60 -1.33
CA TYR A 142 -7.43 2.94 -0.36
C TYR A 142 -8.81 3.63 -0.31
N ASN A 143 -9.49 3.59 -1.45
CA ASN A 143 -10.78 4.24 -1.62
C ASN A 143 -11.75 3.26 -2.31
N GLU A 144 -12.73 2.79 -1.57
CA GLU A 144 -13.70 1.78 -1.98
C GLU A 144 -14.51 2.18 -3.23
N LYS A 145 -14.70 3.47 -3.46
CA LYS A 145 -15.41 3.99 -4.62
C LYS A 145 -14.53 3.93 -5.87
N THR A 146 -13.29 4.40 -5.76
CA THR A 146 -12.35 4.41 -6.91
C THR A 146 -11.86 3.01 -7.27
N ALA A 147 -11.76 2.09 -6.32
CA ALA A 147 -11.43 0.69 -6.56
C ALA A 147 -12.47 -0.03 -7.46
N LYS A 148 -13.68 0.51 -7.60
CA LYS A 148 -14.71 0.00 -8.52
C LYS A 148 -14.65 0.60 -9.93
N MET A 149 -13.73 1.54 -10.16
CA MET A 149 -13.66 2.32 -11.41
C MET A 149 -12.31 2.19 -12.12
N TYR A 150 -11.23 2.06 -11.37
CA TYR A 150 -9.86 2.06 -11.90
C TYR A 150 -9.28 0.65 -11.94
N THR A 151 -8.50 0.38 -12.97
CA THR A 151 -7.73 -0.86 -13.08
C THR A 151 -6.47 -0.73 -12.23
N ASP A 152 -6.44 -1.42 -11.11
CA ASP A 152 -5.35 -1.41 -10.16
C ASP A 152 -5.08 -2.82 -9.61
N TYR A 153 -3.87 -3.00 -9.07
CA TYR A 153 -3.47 -4.23 -8.38
C TYR A 153 -3.25 -3.97 -6.89
N SER A 154 -3.52 -4.99 -6.09
CA SER A 154 -3.25 -5.01 -4.66
C SER A 154 -2.68 -6.37 -4.27
N LEU A 155 -1.39 -6.40 -3.94
CA LEU A 155 -0.69 -7.58 -3.45
C LEU A 155 -0.72 -7.59 -1.92
N MET A 156 -1.18 -8.69 -1.32
CA MET A 156 -1.03 -9.00 0.10
C MET A 156 -0.08 -10.18 0.25
N THR A 157 1.01 -10.02 0.97
CA THR A 157 2.08 -11.01 1.10
C THR A 157 2.59 -11.11 2.52
N ALA A 158 3.00 -12.32 2.93
CA ALA A 158 3.73 -12.57 4.16
C ALA A 158 5.24 -12.79 3.93
N ASN A 159 5.76 -12.36 2.76
CA ASN A 159 7.19 -12.35 2.50
C ASN A 159 7.89 -11.42 3.50
N GLN A 160 8.86 -11.97 4.26
CA GLN A 160 9.49 -11.25 5.36
C GLN A 160 10.45 -10.17 4.85
N GLU A 161 11.14 -10.40 3.76
CA GLU A 161 12.09 -9.45 3.17
C GLU A 161 11.37 -8.18 2.69
N ILE A 162 10.19 -8.33 2.06
CA ILE A 162 9.32 -7.19 1.70
C ILE A 162 8.81 -6.48 2.96
N GLY A 163 8.50 -7.25 4.02
CA GLY A 163 8.05 -6.70 5.29
C GLY A 163 9.13 -5.91 6.01
N GLU A 164 10.37 -6.37 5.96
CA GLU A 164 11.54 -5.67 6.52
C GLU A 164 11.78 -4.34 5.81
N ASP A 165 11.76 -4.34 4.47
CA ASP A 165 11.84 -3.10 3.69
C ASP A 165 10.69 -2.12 4.03
N ALA A 166 9.46 -2.63 4.17
CA ALA A 166 8.32 -1.80 4.56
C ALA A 166 8.50 -1.22 5.98
N ALA A 167 9.07 -1.99 6.91
CA ALA A 167 9.37 -1.51 8.26
C ALA A 167 10.43 -0.39 8.23
N VAL A 168 11.49 -0.57 7.44
CA VAL A 168 12.52 0.45 7.20
C VAL A 168 11.92 1.69 6.53
N PHE A 169 11.03 1.51 5.54
CA PHE A 169 10.32 2.61 4.90
C PHE A 169 9.54 3.47 5.92
N PHE A 170 8.69 2.86 6.74
CA PHE A 170 7.92 3.62 7.74
C PHE A 170 8.82 4.26 8.81
N LYS A 171 9.92 3.63 9.19
CA LYS A 171 10.93 4.23 10.09
C LYS A 171 11.53 5.49 9.44
N ASN A 172 11.99 5.39 8.19
CA ASN A 172 12.54 6.52 7.44
C ASN A 172 11.54 7.66 7.31
N MET A 173 10.28 7.36 6.98
CA MET A 173 9.23 8.37 6.87
C MET A 173 8.97 9.06 8.21
N SER A 174 9.07 8.35 9.34
CA SER A 174 8.85 8.93 10.67
C SER A 174 9.89 9.97 11.09
N ILE A 175 11.05 9.95 10.45
CA ILE A 175 12.16 10.91 10.68
C ILE A 175 12.44 11.78 9.44
N SER A 176 11.52 11.82 8.47
CA SER A 176 11.62 12.59 7.22
C SER A 176 12.87 12.24 6.39
N ASN A 177 13.35 11.01 6.46
CA ASN A 177 14.44 10.51 5.62
C ASN A 177 13.89 9.97 4.30
N LEU A 178 14.15 10.67 3.20
CA LEU A 178 13.70 10.28 1.86
C LEU A 178 14.76 9.48 1.08
N ASP A 179 15.97 9.36 1.60
CA ASP A 179 17.12 8.70 0.94
C ASP A 179 17.31 7.23 1.39
N GLY A 180 16.23 6.60 1.83
CA GLY A 180 16.25 5.19 2.25
C GLY A 180 16.63 4.24 1.10
N VAL A 181 17.42 3.22 1.42
CA VAL A 181 17.76 2.12 0.50
C VAL A 181 16.95 0.90 0.88
N TYR A 182 16.42 0.20 -0.13
CA TYR A 182 15.55 -0.96 0.03
C TYR A 182 15.97 -2.04 -0.97
N ASP A 183 15.94 -3.29 -0.56
CA ASP A 183 16.39 -4.42 -1.39
C ASP A 183 15.27 -4.96 -2.29
N HIS A 184 14.02 -4.94 -1.80
CA HIS A 184 12.85 -5.52 -2.47
C HIS A 184 11.80 -4.47 -2.86
N LEU A 185 11.72 -3.35 -2.17
CA LEU A 185 10.83 -2.24 -2.52
C LEU A 185 11.58 -1.21 -3.39
N ILE A 186 10.89 -0.72 -4.41
CA ILE A 186 11.38 0.37 -5.26
C ILE A 186 10.60 1.64 -4.88
N VAL A 187 11.32 2.69 -4.50
CA VAL A 187 10.71 3.92 -3.96
C VAL A 187 11.07 5.12 -4.82
N SER A 188 10.06 5.91 -5.19
CA SER A 188 10.24 7.21 -5.82
C SER A 188 10.53 8.28 -4.74
N PRO A 189 11.47 9.23 -4.97
CA PRO A 189 12.18 9.47 -6.21
C PRO A 189 13.53 8.73 -6.35
N THR A 190 13.96 7.98 -5.35
CA THR A 190 15.34 7.50 -5.23
C THR A 190 15.70 6.36 -6.19
N SER A 191 14.85 5.35 -6.34
CA SER A 191 15.22 4.13 -7.07
C SER A 191 14.26 3.75 -8.20
N LEU A 192 13.02 4.24 -8.19
CA LEU A 192 11.98 3.78 -9.13
C LEU A 192 12.35 4.01 -10.59
N LYS A 193 12.80 5.21 -10.94
CA LYS A 193 13.12 5.57 -12.32
C LYS A 193 14.22 4.69 -12.90
N GLN A 194 15.34 4.59 -12.17
CA GLN A 194 16.50 3.82 -12.60
C GLN A 194 16.14 2.33 -12.78
N LYS A 195 15.38 1.77 -11.85
CA LYS A 195 14.96 0.37 -11.93
C LYS A 195 14.03 0.10 -13.11
N VAL A 196 13.07 1.00 -13.36
CA VAL A 196 12.16 0.85 -14.51
C VAL A 196 12.92 0.94 -15.83
N LEU A 197 13.85 1.92 -15.98
CA LEU A 197 14.65 2.05 -17.19
C LEU A 197 15.54 0.82 -17.40
N ALA A 198 16.15 0.27 -16.34
CA ALA A 198 16.95 -0.94 -16.43
C ALA A 198 16.12 -2.17 -16.86
N LEU A 199 14.90 -2.34 -16.34
CA LEU A 199 13.99 -3.40 -16.79
C LEU A 199 13.57 -3.23 -18.26
N MET A 200 13.42 -2.00 -18.74
CA MET A 200 13.17 -1.73 -20.16
C MET A 200 14.39 -2.12 -21.02
N ASP A 201 15.61 -1.78 -20.60
CA ASP A 201 16.85 -2.20 -21.28
C ASP A 201 16.96 -3.73 -21.38
N GLU A 202 16.60 -4.45 -20.31
CA GLU A 202 16.59 -5.92 -20.31
C GLU A 202 15.62 -6.49 -21.36
N GLU A 203 14.45 -5.87 -21.54
CA GLU A 203 13.47 -6.31 -22.54
C GLU A 203 13.88 -5.90 -23.97
N ILE A 204 14.40 -4.68 -24.16
CA ILE A 204 14.92 -4.21 -25.45
C ILE A 204 16.05 -5.13 -25.96
N ALA A 205 16.95 -5.56 -25.08
CA ALA A 205 18.03 -6.45 -25.43
C ALA A 205 17.57 -7.84 -25.95
N LYS A 206 16.34 -8.25 -25.68
CA LYS A 206 15.74 -9.50 -26.22
C LYS A 206 15.29 -9.37 -27.67
N GLY A 207 15.31 -8.18 -28.27
CA GLY A 207 14.84 -7.89 -29.61
C GLY A 207 13.38 -8.34 -29.82
N GLU A 208 13.12 -9.11 -30.87
CA GLU A 208 11.74 -9.58 -31.20
C GLU A 208 11.09 -10.45 -30.10
N ASN A 209 11.86 -10.97 -29.15
CA ASN A 209 11.35 -11.73 -28.00
C ASN A 209 11.07 -10.85 -26.78
N GLY A 210 11.43 -9.57 -26.81
CA GLY A 210 11.15 -8.62 -25.75
C GLY A 210 9.67 -8.21 -25.75
N ARG A 211 9.10 -8.00 -24.56
CA ARG A 211 7.72 -7.54 -24.44
C ARG A 211 7.56 -6.65 -23.23
N ILE A 212 7.08 -5.43 -23.45
CA ILE A 212 6.78 -4.47 -22.40
C ILE A 212 5.29 -4.14 -22.47
N ILE A 213 4.59 -4.27 -21.34
CA ILE A 213 3.20 -3.84 -21.18
C ILE A 213 3.14 -2.84 -20.04
N MET A 214 2.70 -1.64 -20.32
CA MET A 214 2.62 -0.56 -19.33
C MET A 214 1.22 0.04 -19.30
N LYS A 215 0.72 0.29 -18.08
CA LYS A 215 -0.52 1.04 -17.85
C LYS A 215 -0.25 2.15 -16.87
N MET A 216 -0.47 3.40 -17.28
CA MET A 216 -0.26 4.58 -16.46
C MET A 216 -1.20 5.71 -16.87
N ASN A 217 -1.47 6.64 -15.95
CA ASN A 217 -2.37 7.76 -16.23
C ASN A 217 -1.68 8.91 -16.97
N SER A 218 -0.38 9.07 -16.75
CA SER A 218 0.41 10.18 -17.31
C SER A 218 1.88 9.77 -17.41
N VAL A 219 2.53 10.26 -18.45
CA VAL A 219 3.96 10.09 -18.68
C VAL A 219 4.55 11.46 -18.95
N THR A 220 5.43 11.93 -18.07
CA THR A 220 6.05 13.25 -18.17
C THR A 220 7.58 13.21 -18.07
N ASP A 221 8.16 12.09 -17.64
CA ASP A 221 9.61 11.92 -17.57
C ASP A 221 10.20 11.71 -18.97
N MET A 222 11.09 12.61 -19.38
CA MET A 222 11.65 12.61 -20.73
C MET A 222 12.57 11.42 -21.03
N ASP A 223 13.29 10.91 -20.02
CA ASP A 223 14.16 9.76 -20.24
C ASP A 223 13.33 8.49 -20.43
N PHE A 224 12.24 8.36 -19.66
CA PHE A 224 11.28 7.28 -19.83
C PHE A 224 10.61 7.34 -21.22
N ILE A 225 10.16 8.56 -21.67
CA ILE A 225 9.55 8.75 -22.99
C ILE A 225 10.53 8.37 -24.11
N ARG A 226 11.81 8.77 -24.01
CA ARG A 226 12.81 8.40 -24.99
C ARG A 226 13.04 6.92 -25.04
N LYS A 227 13.12 6.28 -23.87
CA LYS A 227 13.32 4.83 -23.76
C LYS A 227 12.15 4.02 -24.36
N THR A 228 10.93 4.52 -24.36
CA THR A 228 9.78 3.86 -25.02
C THR A 228 9.83 3.92 -26.54
N ALA A 229 10.70 4.73 -27.13
CA ALA A 229 10.88 4.85 -28.58
C ALA A 229 12.00 3.92 -29.13
N GLU A 230 12.78 3.31 -28.27
CA GLU A 230 13.80 2.31 -28.61
C GLU A 230 13.18 0.91 -28.80
#